data_375704a40f75ae1fbe2353aeedd4987d
#
_entry.id   375704a40f75ae1fbe2353aeedd4987d
#
_cell.length_a   1.000
_cell.length_b   1.000
_cell.length_c   1.000
_cell.angle_alpha   90.00
_cell.angle_beta   90.00
_cell.angle_gamma   90.00
#
_symmetry.space_group_name_H-M   'P 1'
#
loop_
_entity.id
_entity.type
_entity.pdbx_description
1 polymer ?
#
loop_
_entity_poly.entity_id
_entity_poly.type
_entity_poly.pdbx_seq_one_letter_code
_entity_poly.pdbx_strand_id
1 'polypeptide(L)'
;KDWTENDAYYFFATSNAYKNNWEDGTFEFDDDRANIYEGKPKDGLKTVLEDIQNVEPCLIDEGHTEDGIWSIFDKIEKKIQEHDCVYLDITHAFRSLPMLGIVLLNYLKATKKITIGEIYYGAFEKLGTTDVVRGKKDEKGRRVKEGMKLEDRNAPVLKLRSFNEI
;
A
#
# COMPACT_ATOMS: atom_id res chain seq x y z
N LYS A 1 -9.99 16.04 -6.36
CA LYS A 1 -9.61 17.02 -5.34
C LYS A 1 -8.19 17.46 -5.65
N ASP A 2 -7.94 18.74 -5.67
CA ASP A 2 -6.57 19.26 -5.69
C ASP A 2 -6.02 19.17 -4.28
N TRP A 3 -4.91 18.46 -4.13
CA TRP A 3 -4.22 18.33 -2.86
C TRP A 3 -3.51 19.63 -2.52
N THR A 4 -3.48 20.00 -1.25
CA THR A 4 -2.92 21.23 -0.74
C THR A 4 -1.83 20.94 0.29
N GLU A 5 -1.07 21.95 0.68
CA GLU A 5 -0.06 21.88 1.75
C GLU A 5 -0.64 21.49 3.13
N ASN A 6 -1.97 21.58 3.30
CA ASN A 6 -2.65 21.20 4.53
C ASN A 6 -3.08 19.73 4.55
N ASP A 7 -2.98 19.03 3.41
CA ASP A 7 -3.30 17.62 3.34
C ASP A 7 -2.09 16.79 3.82
N ALA A 8 -2.35 15.67 4.51
CA ALA A 8 -1.31 14.77 5.00
C ALA A 8 -1.46 13.37 4.40
N TYR A 9 -0.33 12.70 4.16
CA TYR A 9 -0.25 11.35 3.61
C TYR A 9 0.40 10.43 4.62
N TYR A 10 -0.32 9.40 5.04
CA TYR A 10 0.16 8.41 6.00
C TYR A 10 0.37 7.06 5.34
N PHE A 11 1.60 6.56 5.38
CA PHE A 11 1.96 5.22 4.90
C PHE A 11 2.07 4.27 6.09
N PHE A 12 1.05 3.46 6.30
CA PHE A 12 1.06 2.43 7.33
C PHE A 12 1.79 1.19 6.82
N ALA A 13 2.92 0.88 7.42
CA ALA A 13 3.78 -0.22 6.99
C ALA A 13 4.29 -1.04 8.17
N THR A 14 4.30 -2.36 8.03
CA THR A 14 5.03 -3.23 8.95
C THR A 14 6.53 -2.98 8.83
N SER A 15 7.32 -3.39 9.83
CA SER A 15 8.77 -3.18 9.83
C SER A 15 9.44 -3.74 8.57
N ASN A 16 8.98 -4.88 8.09
CA ASN A 16 9.50 -5.50 6.87
C ASN A 16 9.10 -4.71 5.61
N ALA A 17 7.84 -4.28 5.53
CA ALA A 17 7.37 -3.45 4.42
C ALA A 17 8.05 -2.07 4.39
N TYR A 18 8.28 -1.48 5.56
CA TYR A 18 9.02 -0.23 5.70
C TYR A 18 10.44 -0.35 5.13
N LYS A 19 11.20 -1.34 5.62
CA LYS A 19 12.58 -1.59 5.15
C LYS A 19 12.64 -1.86 3.65
N ASN A 20 11.69 -2.61 3.11
CA ASN A 20 11.73 -3.06 1.73
C ASN A 20 11.12 -2.09 0.70
N ASN A 21 10.28 -1.15 1.13
CA ASN A 21 9.56 -0.28 0.21
C ASN A 21 9.70 1.21 0.52
N TRP A 22 9.89 1.57 1.79
CA TRP A 22 10.03 2.98 2.18
C TRP A 22 11.48 3.46 2.06
N GLU A 23 12.42 2.68 2.60
CA GLU A 23 13.83 3.04 2.59
C GLU A 23 14.47 2.80 1.21
N ASP A 24 15.45 3.64 0.88
CA ASP A 24 16.33 3.41 -0.25
C ASP A 24 17.26 2.23 0.09
N GLY A 25 17.64 1.47 -0.91
CA GLY A 25 18.56 0.37 -0.67
C GLY A 25 18.77 -0.54 -1.86
N THR A 26 19.59 -1.55 -1.65
CA THR A 26 19.70 -2.70 -2.53
C THR A 26 18.73 -3.76 -2.01
N PHE A 27 17.75 -4.13 -2.83
CA PHE A 27 16.83 -5.19 -2.43
C PHE A 27 17.46 -6.54 -2.69
N GLU A 28 17.74 -7.29 -1.64
CA GLU A 28 17.88 -8.73 -1.70
C GLU A 28 16.47 -9.32 -1.79
N PHE A 29 15.98 -9.49 -3.00
CA PHE A 29 14.86 -10.40 -3.22
C PHE A 29 15.42 -11.81 -3.29
N ASP A 30 14.57 -12.82 -3.00
CA ASP A 30 14.87 -14.21 -3.27
C ASP A 30 15.40 -14.39 -4.70
N ASP A 31 16.11 -15.46 -4.96
CA ASP A 31 16.91 -15.73 -6.18
C ASP A 31 16.29 -15.28 -7.51
N ASP A 32 14.97 -15.27 -7.58
CA ASP A 32 14.25 -14.89 -8.79
C ASP A 32 14.32 -13.40 -9.13
N ARG A 33 14.57 -12.57 -8.16
CA ARG A 33 14.63 -11.11 -8.33
C ARG A 33 16.05 -10.57 -8.26
N ALA A 34 16.94 -11.23 -7.56
CA ALA A 34 18.34 -10.86 -7.45
C ALA A 34 19.00 -10.71 -8.83
N ASN A 35 18.70 -11.62 -9.74
CA ASN A 35 19.23 -11.57 -11.12
C ASN A 35 18.78 -10.36 -11.93
N ILE A 36 17.71 -9.69 -11.52
CA ILE A 36 17.20 -8.50 -12.22
C ILE A 36 17.74 -7.22 -11.59
N TYR A 37 18.03 -7.25 -10.28
CA TYR A 37 18.32 -6.05 -9.49
C TYR A 37 19.64 -6.11 -8.73
N GLU A 38 20.46 -7.16 -8.93
CA GLU A 38 21.73 -7.30 -8.25
C GLU A 38 22.62 -6.08 -8.51
N GLY A 39 22.98 -5.41 -7.42
CA GLY A 39 23.86 -4.24 -7.45
C GLY A 39 23.24 -2.95 -7.99
N LYS A 40 21.94 -2.88 -8.29
CA LYS A 40 21.29 -1.61 -8.64
C LYS A 40 20.64 -0.98 -7.40
N PRO A 41 20.99 0.28 -7.09
CA PRO A 41 20.26 1.03 -6.10
C PRO A 41 18.79 1.12 -6.52
N LYS A 42 17.89 0.99 -5.57
CA LYS A 42 16.47 1.23 -5.76
C LYS A 42 16.06 2.37 -4.85
N ASP A 43 15.42 3.37 -5.45
CA ASP A 43 14.79 4.43 -4.68
C ASP A 43 13.59 3.86 -3.93
N GLY A 44 13.55 4.08 -2.64
CA GLY A 44 12.39 3.80 -1.81
C GLY A 44 11.28 4.83 -2.03
N LEU A 45 10.12 4.58 -1.46
CA LEU A 45 9.02 5.55 -1.51
C LEU A 45 9.42 6.90 -0.90
N LYS A 46 10.31 6.91 0.08
CA LYS A 46 10.88 8.11 0.68
C LYS A 46 11.48 9.05 -0.38
N THR A 47 12.31 8.52 -1.28
CA THR A 47 12.93 9.31 -2.36
C THR A 47 11.95 9.61 -3.48
N VAL A 48 11.11 8.65 -3.85
CA VAL A 48 10.09 8.85 -4.91
C VAL A 48 9.07 9.95 -4.53
N LEU A 49 8.82 10.14 -3.24
CA LEU A 49 7.81 11.08 -2.72
C LEU A 49 8.44 12.34 -2.09
N GLU A 50 9.74 12.59 -2.30
CA GLU A 50 10.45 13.73 -1.66
C GLU A 50 9.86 15.10 -1.99
N ASP A 51 9.27 15.25 -3.18
CA ASP A 51 8.60 16.49 -3.61
C ASP A 51 7.19 16.66 -3.03
N ILE A 52 6.65 15.64 -2.35
CA ILE A 52 5.31 15.69 -1.74
C ILE A 52 5.47 16.10 -0.27
N GLN A 53 4.80 17.18 0.11
CA GLN A 53 4.80 17.65 1.49
C GLN A 53 3.92 16.78 2.39
N ASN A 54 4.23 16.77 3.69
CA ASN A 54 3.44 16.09 4.74
C ASN A 54 3.24 14.59 4.50
N VAL A 55 4.26 13.92 3.99
CA VAL A 55 4.28 12.46 3.85
C VAL A 55 4.93 11.85 5.09
N GLU A 56 4.23 10.97 5.78
CA GLU A 56 4.71 10.32 7.00
C GLU A 56 4.56 8.79 6.95
N PRO A 57 5.65 8.04 7.11
CA PRO A 57 5.58 6.60 7.32
C PRO A 57 5.18 6.29 8.77
N CYS A 58 4.21 5.42 8.94
CA CYS A 58 3.71 4.98 10.24
C CYS A 58 3.97 3.48 10.40
N LEU A 59 4.85 3.11 11.32
CA LEU A 59 5.10 1.70 11.62
C LEU A 59 3.93 1.09 12.39
N ILE A 60 3.43 -0.03 11.85
CA ILE A 60 2.34 -0.81 12.44
C ILE A 60 2.78 -2.24 12.73
N ASP A 61 2.00 -2.91 13.58
CA ASP A 61 2.12 -4.35 13.83
C ASP A 61 1.70 -5.17 12.60
N GLU A 62 2.09 -6.45 12.55
CA GLU A 62 1.66 -7.39 11.50
C GLU A 62 0.17 -7.78 11.63
N GLY A 63 -0.48 -7.48 12.76
CA GLY A 63 -1.89 -7.75 13.00
C GLY A 63 -2.24 -9.23 13.14
N HIS A 64 -1.28 -10.04 13.61
CA HIS A 64 -1.49 -11.49 13.81
C HIS A 64 -2.18 -11.83 15.15
N THR A 65 -2.27 -10.87 16.05
CA THR A 65 -2.89 -11.00 17.36
C THR A 65 -3.97 -9.94 17.55
N GLU A 66 -4.87 -10.17 18.51
CA GLU A 66 -5.88 -9.18 18.86
C GLU A 66 -5.25 -7.86 19.32
N ASP A 67 -4.24 -7.93 20.18
CA ASP A 67 -3.50 -6.74 20.64
C ASP A 67 -2.81 -6.00 19.48
N GLY A 68 -2.25 -6.74 18.51
CA GLY A 68 -1.67 -6.19 17.30
C GLY A 68 -2.71 -5.44 16.45
N ILE A 69 -3.91 -6.01 16.31
CA ILE A 69 -5.02 -5.36 15.59
C ILE A 69 -5.47 -4.08 16.31
N TRP A 70 -5.61 -4.11 17.63
CA TRP A 70 -5.94 -2.91 18.42
C TRP A 70 -4.85 -1.85 18.35
N SER A 71 -3.58 -2.26 18.36
CA SER A 71 -2.44 -1.34 18.19
C SER A 71 -2.49 -0.62 16.83
N ILE A 72 -2.84 -1.34 15.75
CA ILE A 72 -3.01 -0.74 14.42
C ILE A 72 -4.15 0.27 14.43
N PHE A 73 -5.30 -0.13 15.00
CA PHE A 73 -6.48 0.73 15.13
C PHE A 73 -6.14 2.05 15.81
N ASP A 74 -5.52 1.98 16.99
CA ASP A 74 -5.14 3.15 17.78
C ASP A 74 -4.16 4.08 17.05
N LYS A 75 -3.22 3.51 16.31
CA LYS A 75 -2.25 4.30 15.54
C LYS A 75 -2.92 5.07 14.41
N ILE A 76 -3.83 4.44 13.68
CA ILE A 76 -4.56 5.12 12.59
C ILE A 76 -5.51 6.17 13.17
N GLU A 77 -6.25 5.81 14.23
CA GLU A 77 -7.20 6.70 14.90
C GLU A 77 -6.55 8.02 15.35
N LYS A 78 -5.33 7.95 15.92
CA LYS A 78 -4.58 9.13 16.39
C LYS A 78 -4.13 10.08 15.29
N LYS A 79 -4.03 9.61 14.04
CA LYS A 79 -3.61 10.44 12.90
C LYS A 79 -4.77 11.24 12.29
N ILE A 80 -6.00 10.82 12.53
CA ILE A 80 -7.19 11.40 11.92
C ILE A 80 -7.86 12.34 12.92
N GLN A 81 -8.13 13.57 12.49
CA GLN A 81 -8.76 14.61 13.31
C GLN A 81 -10.28 14.68 13.07
N GLU A 82 -10.97 15.41 13.94
CA GLU A 82 -12.39 15.68 13.73
C GLU A 82 -12.61 16.45 12.43
N HIS A 83 -13.66 16.04 11.70
CA HIS A 83 -14.08 16.63 10.43
C HIS A 83 -13.11 16.45 9.24
N ASP A 84 -12.07 15.64 9.38
CA ASP A 84 -11.20 15.31 8.26
C ASP A 84 -11.97 14.68 7.09
N CYS A 85 -11.46 14.92 5.88
CA CYS A 85 -11.88 14.19 4.68
C CYS A 85 -10.84 13.12 4.38
N VAL A 86 -11.18 11.85 4.68
CA VAL A 86 -10.26 10.73 4.61
C VAL A 86 -10.36 10.01 3.26
N TYR A 87 -9.22 9.78 2.64
CA TYR A 87 -9.04 8.94 1.46
C TYR A 87 -8.23 7.72 1.87
N LEU A 88 -8.72 6.51 1.58
CA LEU A 88 -8.08 5.26 1.96
C LEU A 88 -7.66 4.47 0.72
N ASP A 89 -6.39 4.09 0.63
CA ASP A 89 -5.90 3.15 -0.37
C ASP A 89 -5.61 1.80 0.30
N ILE A 90 -6.31 0.76 -0.16
CA ILE A 90 -6.20 -0.61 0.34
C ILE A 90 -5.46 -1.54 -0.61
N THR A 91 -4.85 -1.01 -1.66
CA THR A 91 -4.22 -1.79 -2.74
C THR A 91 -3.19 -2.80 -2.23
N HIS A 92 -2.35 -2.41 -1.28
CA HIS A 92 -1.28 -3.23 -0.74
C HIS A 92 -1.54 -3.74 0.68
N ALA A 93 -2.77 -3.59 1.15
CA ALA A 93 -3.12 -4.00 2.51
C ALA A 93 -3.20 -5.53 2.65
N PHE A 94 -2.68 -6.04 3.75
CA PHE A 94 -2.79 -7.46 4.12
C PHE A 94 -4.24 -7.85 4.38
N ARG A 95 -4.57 -9.11 4.16
CA ARG A 95 -5.89 -9.78 4.22
C ARG A 95 -6.94 -9.18 5.16
N SER A 96 -6.61 -8.94 6.44
CA SER A 96 -7.51 -8.38 7.45
C SER A 96 -7.53 -6.85 7.50
N LEU A 97 -6.46 -6.19 7.06
CA LEU A 97 -6.32 -4.74 7.14
C LEU A 97 -7.36 -3.96 6.32
N PRO A 98 -7.76 -4.39 5.11
CA PRO A 98 -8.85 -3.74 4.40
C PRO A 98 -10.16 -3.73 5.19
N MET A 99 -10.50 -4.87 5.81
CA MET A 99 -11.71 -4.98 6.64
C MET A 99 -11.61 -4.09 7.88
N LEU A 100 -10.46 -4.12 8.57
CA LEU A 100 -10.18 -3.25 9.70
C LEU A 100 -10.28 -1.77 9.29
N GLY A 101 -9.74 -1.40 8.14
CA GLY A 101 -9.83 -0.05 7.60
C GLY A 101 -11.27 0.42 7.41
N ILE A 102 -12.14 -0.42 6.85
CA ILE A 102 -13.56 -0.11 6.67
C ILE A 102 -14.27 0.05 8.03
N VAL A 103 -14.03 -0.88 8.97
CA VAL A 103 -14.59 -0.79 10.33
C VAL A 103 -14.13 0.50 11.01
N LEU A 104 -12.84 0.81 10.92
CA LEU A 104 -12.26 2.03 11.49
C LEU A 104 -12.85 3.31 10.86
N LEU A 105 -13.01 3.37 9.54
CA LEU A 105 -13.64 4.52 8.90
C LEU A 105 -15.08 4.74 9.38
N ASN A 106 -15.87 3.67 9.55
CA ASN A 106 -17.23 3.78 10.10
C ASN A 106 -17.23 4.23 11.56
N TYR A 107 -16.30 3.72 12.38
CA TYR A 107 -16.11 4.18 13.75
C TYR A 107 -15.75 5.67 13.80
N LEU A 108 -14.79 6.12 12.99
CA LEU A 108 -14.35 7.50 12.94
C LEU A 108 -15.42 8.45 12.38
N LYS A 109 -16.25 7.97 11.44
CA LYS A 109 -17.42 8.72 10.96
C LYS A 109 -18.40 9.01 12.10
N ALA A 110 -18.61 8.05 13.00
CA ALA A 110 -19.49 8.22 14.14
C ALA A 110 -18.87 9.09 15.26
N THR A 111 -17.60 8.90 15.56
CA THR A 111 -16.92 9.53 16.72
C THR A 111 -16.27 10.87 16.40
N LYS A 112 -15.59 10.99 15.27
CA LYS A 112 -14.88 12.19 14.82
C LYS A 112 -15.57 12.95 13.68
N LYS A 113 -16.75 12.48 13.24
CA LYS A 113 -17.55 13.12 12.19
C LYS A 113 -16.75 13.34 10.89
N ILE A 114 -15.84 12.42 10.58
CA ILE A 114 -15.06 12.47 9.35
C ILE A 114 -15.96 12.32 8.12
N THR A 115 -15.46 12.81 6.98
CA THR A 115 -16.03 12.53 5.67
C THR A 115 -15.15 11.51 4.95
N ILE A 116 -15.75 10.46 4.38
CA ILE A 116 -15.01 9.51 3.55
C ILE A 116 -15.01 10.06 2.12
N GLY A 117 -13.84 10.51 1.68
CA GLY A 117 -13.65 11.05 0.34
C GLY A 117 -13.72 9.96 -0.72
N GLU A 118 -12.85 8.96 -0.61
CA GLU A 118 -12.84 7.79 -1.50
C GLU A 118 -12.09 6.63 -0.85
N ILE A 119 -12.38 5.41 -1.31
CA ILE A 119 -11.61 4.20 -1.01
C ILE A 119 -11.07 3.67 -2.34
N TYR A 120 -9.75 3.55 -2.45
CA TYR A 120 -9.07 3.12 -3.66
C TYR A 120 -8.59 1.67 -3.54
N TYR A 121 -8.69 0.94 -4.63
CA TYR A 121 -8.13 -0.39 -4.78
C TYR A 121 -7.53 -0.56 -6.17
N GLY A 122 -6.23 -0.78 -6.25
CA GLY A 122 -5.54 -1.12 -7.49
C GLY A 122 -5.68 -2.61 -7.80
N ALA A 123 -6.43 -2.94 -8.82
CA ALA A 123 -6.77 -4.31 -9.18
C ALA A 123 -5.64 -4.98 -9.96
N PHE A 124 -4.49 -5.25 -9.32
CA PHE A 124 -3.32 -5.87 -9.96
C PHE A 124 -3.60 -7.26 -10.55
N GLU A 125 -4.55 -7.99 -9.99
CA GLU A 125 -4.99 -9.30 -10.51
C GLU A 125 -5.54 -9.21 -11.94
N LYS A 126 -5.97 -8.03 -12.39
CA LYS A 126 -6.40 -7.78 -13.77
C LYS A 126 -5.26 -7.84 -14.78
N LEU A 127 -4.03 -7.69 -14.35
CA LEU A 127 -2.85 -7.85 -15.19
C LEU A 127 -2.56 -9.33 -15.52
N GLY A 128 -3.16 -10.25 -14.79
CA GLY A 128 -2.99 -11.69 -14.94
C GLY A 128 -2.15 -12.32 -13.84
N THR A 129 -1.74 -13.56 -14.05
CA THR A 129 -0.93 -14.29 -13.08
C THR A 129 0.49 -13.74 -12.98
N THR A 130 1.19 -14.11 -11.92
CA THR A 130 2.61 -13.75 -11.72
C THR A 130 3.47 -14.11 -12.93
N ASP A 131 3.23 -15.29 -13.55
CA ASP A 131 3.94 -15.75 -14.74
C ASP A 131 3.70 -14.84 -15.97
N VAL A 132 2.52 -14.25 -16.06
CA VAL A 132 2.19 -13.28 -17.13
C VAL A 132 2.90 -11.96 -16.89
N VAL A 133 2.81 -11.46 -15.66
CA VAL A 133 3.34 -10.12 -15.32
C VAL A 133 4.86 -10.12 -15.22
N ARG A 134 5.44 -11.13 -14.56
CA ARG A 134 6.89 -11.20 -14.27
C ARG A 134 7.67 -12.08 -15.22
N GLY A 135 6.98 -12.90 -16.01
CA GLY A 135 7.57 -13.94 -16.84
C GLY A 135 7.76 -15.25 -16.08
N LYS A 136 7.98 -16.33 -16.84
CA LYS A 136 8.13 -17.68 -16.30
C LYS A 136 9.60 -18.11 -16.33
N LYS A 137 10.04 -18.76 -15.26
CA LYS A 137 11.34 -19.45 -15.19
C LYS A 137 11.17 -20.96 -15.08
N ASP A 138 12.16 -21.70 -15.52
CA ASP A 138 12.25 -23.16 -15.33
C ASP A 138 12.76 -23.51 -13.93
N GLU A 139 12.78 -24.81 -13.62
CA GLU A 139 13.27 -25.33 -12.33
C GLU A 139 14.73 -24.96 -12.01
N LYS A 140 15.50 -24.52 -13.02
CA LYS A 140 16.89 -24.08 -12.91
C LYS A 140 17.01 -22.54 -12.83
N GLY A 141 15.90 -21.84 -12.68
CA GLY A 141 15.86 -20.38 -12.60
C GLY A 141 16.09 -19.65 -13.95
N ARG A 142 16.14 -20.36 -15.08
CA ARG A 142 16.34 -19.74 -16.39
C ARG A 142 15.02 -19.23 -16.94
N ARG A 143 15.03 -17.99 -17.45
CA ARG A 143 13.83 -17.39 -18.03
C ARG A 143 13.38 -18.15 -19.30
N VAL A 144 12.20 -18.73 -19.26
CA VAL A 144 11.58 -19.47 -20.38
C VAL A 144 10.46 -18.69 -21.05
N LYS A 145 9.95 -17.64 -20.40
CA LYS A 145 8.97 -16.71 -20.96
C LYS A 145 9.21 -15.31 -20.40
N GLU A 146 9.22 -14.31 -21.26
CA GLU A 146 9.29 -12.91 -20.82
C GLU A 146 7.99 -12.46 -20.16
N GLY A 147 8.11 -11.59 -19.17
CA GLY A 147 6.97 -10.97 -18.53
C GLY A 147 6.44 -9.77 -19.33
N MET A 148 5.36 -9.22 -18.83
CA MET A 148 4.77 -7.99 -19.36
C MET A 148 5.75 -6.83 -19.22
N LYS A 149 5.89 -5.99 -20.24
CA LYS A 149 6.70 -4.77 -20.16
C LYS A 149 6.15 -3.82 -19.09
N LEU A 150 7.02 -2.98 -18.51
CA LEU A 150 6.61 -2.04 -17.46
C LEU A 150 5.53 -1.07 -17.93
N GLU A 151 5.63 -0.58 -19.16
CA GLU A 151 4.66 0.31 -19.80
C GLU A 151 3.25 -0.27 -19.94
N ASP A 152 3.16 -1.61 -20.04
CA ASP A 152 1.91 -2.35 -20.21
C ASP A 152 1.29 -2.75 -18.85
N ARG A 153 2.02 -2.56 -17.73
CA ARG A 153 1.56 -2.92 -16.38
C ARG A 153 0.64 -1.85 -15.80
N ASN A 154 -0.45 -1.58 -16.48
CA ASN A 154 -1.42 -0.57 -16.07
C ASN A 154 -2.65 -1.23 -15.45
N ALA A 155 -2.61 -1.47 -14.14
CA ALA A 155 -3.74 -2.02 -13.40
C ALA A 155 -4.83 -0.95 -13.19
N PRO A 156 -6.11 -1.29 -13.38
CA PRO A 156 -7.18 -0.34 -13.11
C PRO A 156 -7.29 -0.03 -11.62
N VAL A 157 -7.53 1.23 -11.29
CA VAL A 157 -7.84 1.68 -9.93
C VAL A 157 -9.35 1.78 -9.77
N LEU A 158 -9.89 0.97 -8.87
CA LEU A 158 -11.31 0.96 -8.55
C LEU A 158 -11.60 1.93 -7.41
N LYS A 159 -12.78 2.57 -7.46
CA LYS A 159 -13.31 3.45 -6.41
C LYS A 159 -14.43 2.72 -5.70
N LEU A 160 -14.29 2.53 -4.40
CA LEU A 160 -15.15 1.67 -3.59
C LEU A 160 -16.05 2.44 -2.61
N ARG A 161 -16.04 3.77 -2.64
CA ARG A 161 -16.81 4.61 -1.72
C ARG A 161 -18.30 4.27 -1.69
N SER A 162 -18.90 4.02 -2.85
CA SER A 162 -20.33 3.71 -2.97
C SER A 162 -20.79 2.49 -2.17
N PHE A 163 -19.88 1.59 -1.83
CA PHE A 163 -20.16 0.42 -0.99
C PHE A 163 -20.20 0.75 0.51
N ASN A 164 -19.81 1.95 0.90
CA ASN A 164 -19.74 2.39 2.30
C ASN A 164 -20.86 3.40 2.66
N GLU A 165 -21.78 3.68 1.74
CA GLU A 165 -22.92 4.57 1.93
C GLU A 165 -24.20 3.80 2.33
N ILE A 166 -24.09 2.48 2.53
CA ILE A 166 -25.14 1.61 3.06
C ILE A 166 -24.99 1.57 4.58
#